data_b95c8b3291987c1c8945ca8a610bc7b1
#
_entry.id   b95c8b3291987c1c8945ca8a610bc7b1
#
_cell.length_a   1.000
_cell.length_b   1.000
_cell.length_c   1.000
_cell.angle_alpha   90.00
_cell.angle_beta   90.00
_cell.angle_gamma   90.00
#
_symmetry.space_group_name_H-M   'P 1'
#
loop_
_entity.id
_entity.type
_entity.pdbx_description
1 polymer ?
#
loop_
_entity_poly.entity_id
_entity_poly.type
_entity_poly.pdbx_seq_one_letter_code
_entity_poly.pdbx_strand_id
1 'polypeptide(L)'
;ALNGFAKKTEQNILEAVKAIGAKKDRYPIELMRGLNQEIVKFIEQLEGVKQYSTAGSFRRYKEMSKDLDFIISTSEPKKVQQQLLRIPNKVKDVAVGDTKISLELAYDDETIGVDFRLIEPAAFYHTLQHFTGSKDHNIRIRQLAKARDEKVSEYGIEQQDGKLLQLQSEEAIYHHFGVDWIAPAMREDGSEFDKDLSQIIQL
;
A
#
# COMPACT_ATOMS: atom_id res chain seq x y z
N ALA A 1 6.47 48.89 15.08
CA ALA A 1 5.22 48.30 15.55
C ALA A 1 4.35 47.77 14.42
N LEU A 2 4.22 48.53 13.31
CA LEU A 2 3.44 48.10 12.13
C LEU A 2 4.09 46.96 11.38
N ASN A 3 5.41 46.87 11.31
CA ASN A 3 6.11 45.77 10.63
C ASN A 3 6.00 44.46 11.38
N GLY A 4 5.94 44.45 12.71
CA GLY A 4 5.74 43.24 13.48
C GLY A 4 4.33 42.67 13.37
N PHE A 5 3.32 43.54 13.28
CA PHE A 5 1.94 43.16 13.13
C PHE A 5 1.68 42.58 11.72
N ALA A 6 2.24 43.18 10.68
CA ALA A 6 2.12 42.67 9.31
C ALA A 6 2.76 41.30 9.15
N LYS A 7 3.95 41.07 9.72
CA LYS A 7 4.63 39.78 9.70
C LYS A 7 3.83 38.70 10.42
N LYS A 8 3.22 39.02 11.57
CA LYS A 8 2.42 38.07 12.33
C LYS A 8 1.13 37.70 11.58
N THR A 9 0.50 38.68 10.92
CA THR A 9 -0.69 38.44 10.09
C THR A 9 -0.36 37.60 8.87
N GLU A 10 0.75 37.90 8.19
CA GLU A 10 1.24 37.13 7.05
C GLU A 10 1.54 35.68 7.45
N GLN A 11 2.21 35.48 8.58
CA GLN A 11 2.50 34.15 9.09
C GLN A 11 1.24 33.38 9.47
N ASN A 12 0.24 34.02 10.06
CA ASN A 12 -1.04 33.41 10.38
C ASN A 12 -1.80 33.00 9.12
N ILE A 13 -1.74 33.77 8.05
CA ILE A 13 -2.34 33.45 6.75
C ILE A 13 -1.61 32.27 6.12
N LEU A 14 -0.28 32.25 6.16
CA LEU A 14 0.54 31.15 5.67
C LEU A 14 0.27 29.85 6.43
N GLU A 15 0.13 29.93 7.75
CA GLU A 15 -0.22 28.78 8.59
C GLU A 15 -1.63 28.27 8.27
N ALA A 16 -2.59 29.16 8.05
CA ALA A 16 -3.96 28.79 7.66
C ALA A 16 -3.99 28.12 6.29
N VAL A 17 -3.22 28.63 5.32
CA VAL A 17 -3.09 28.03 3.97
C VAL A 17 -2.42 26.65 4.08
N LYS A 18 -1.38 26.52 4.88
CA LYS A 18 -0.72 25.24 5.16
C LYS A 18 -1.67 24.27 5.84
N ALA A 19 -2.50 24.74 6.79
CA ALA A 19 -3.47 23.92 7.49
C ALA A 19 -4.56 23.36 6.54
N ILE A 20 -4.98 24.15 5.52
CA ILE A 20 -5.95 23.70 4.50
C ILE A 20 -5.35 22.59 3.62
N GLY A 21 -4.04 22.69 3.28
CA GLY A 21 -3.33 21.70 2.49
C GLY A 21 -2.51 20.71 3.30
N ALA A 22 -2.54 20.78 4.64
CA ALA A 22 -1.74 19.91 5.49
C ALA A 22 -2.29 18.48 5.49
N LYS A 23 -1.38 17.51 5.58
CA LYS A 23 -1.72 16.11 5.67
C LYS A 23 -2.49 15.82 6.96
N LYS A 24 -3.65 15.19 6.86
CA LYS A 24 -4.46 14.73 7.98
C LYS A 24 -4.04 13.31 8.39
N ASP A 25 -4.50 12.88 9.57
CA ASP A 25 -4.24 11.51 10.02
C ASP A 25 -4.93 10.46 9.15
N ARG A 26 -6.16 10.76 8.70
CA ARG A 26 -6.95 9.83 7.90
C ARG A 26 -7.85 10.58 6.93
N TYR A 27 -8.19 9.89 5.84
CA TYR A 27 -9.04 10.40 4.77
C TYR A 27 -10.16 9.43 4.48
N PRO A 28 -11.36 9.92 4.12
CA PRO A 28 -12.47 9.05 3.76
C PRO A 28 -12.19 8.27 2.47
N ILE A 29 -12.73 7.06 2.40
CA ILE A 29 -12.50 6.14 1.28
C ILE A 29 -12.88 6.74 -0.08
N GLU A 30 -13.91 7.57 -0.13
CA GLU A 30 -14.36 8.18 -1.38
C GLU A 30 -13.31 9.13 -1.96
N LEU A 31 -12.68 9.92 -1.10
CA LEU A 31 -11.57 10.79 -1.50
C LEU A 31 -10.39 9.95 -1.98
N MET A 32 -10.04 8.91 -1.24
CA MET A 32 -8.95 8.01 -1.58
C MET A 32 -9.22 7.27 -2.90
N ARG A 33 -10.48 6.90 -3.15
CA ARG A 33 -10.88 6.24 -4.41
C ARG A 33 -10.63 7.13 -5.62
N GLY A 34 -10.96 8.41 -5.52
CA GLY A 34 -10.72 9.37 -6.60
C GLY A 34 -9.23 9.51 -6.92
N LEU A 35 -8.41 9.71 -5.89
CA LEU A 35 -6.95 9.79 -6.05
C LEU A 35 -6.38 8.47 -6.56
N ASN A 36 -6.85 7.33 -6.04
CA ASN A 36 -6.42 6.03 -6.50
C ASN A 36 -6.64 5.83 -8.00
N GLN A 37 -7.80 6.26 -8.51
CA GLN A 37 -8.09 6.16 -9.95
C GLN A 37 -7.13 7.01 -10.80
N GLU A 38 -6.80 8.21 -10.34
CA GLU A 38 -5.82 9.05 -11.05
C GLU A 38 -4.43 8.42 -11.06
N ILE A 39 -3.99 7.89 -9.93
CA ILE A 39 -2.69 7.24 -9.82
C ILE A 39 -2.64 5.98 -10.69
N VAL A 40 -3.69 5.17 -10.69
CA VAL A 40 -3.77 3.97 -11.54
C VAL A 40 -3.63 4.34 -13.02
N LYS A 41 -4.33 5.37 -13.48
CA LYS A 41 -4.19 5.85 -14.86
C LYS A 41 -2.76 6.27 -15.17
N PHE A 42 -2.10 6.91 -14.23
CA PHE A 42 -0.70 7.31 -14.38
C PHE A 42 0.22 6.08 -14.47
N ILE A 43 0.04 5.10 -13.57
CA ILE A 43 0.84 3.87 -13.55
C ILE A 43 0.68 3.10 -14.86
N GLU A 44 -0.53 3.02 -15.40
CA GLU A 44 -0.81 2.31 -16.66
C GLU A 44 -0.07 2.89 -17.86
N GLN A 45 0.36 4.14 -17.79
CA GLN A 45 1.12 4.81 -18.85
C GLN A 45 2.63 4.68 -18.68
N LEU A 46 3.11 4.14 -17.55
CA LEU A 46 4.54 4.02 -17.27
C LEU A 46 5.17 2.90 -18.09
N GLU A 47 6.39 3.16 -18.55
CA GLU A 47 7.23 2.16 -19.19
C GLU A 47 7.94 1.32 -18.13
N GLY A 48 8.05 0.01 -18.35
CA GLY A 48 8.77 -0.90 -17.49
C GLY A 48 7.95 -1.52 -16.37
N VAL A 49 6.66 -1.22 -16.27
CA VAL A 49 5.76 -1.84 -15.30
C VAL A 49 5.24 -3.16 -15.84
N LYS A 50 5.39 -4.24 -15.08
CA LYS A 50 4.86 -5.57 -15.41
C LYS A 50 3.46 -5.77 -14.86
N GLN A 51 3.30 -5.57 -13.56
CA GLN A 51 2.03 -5.65 -12.84
C GLN A 51 1.99 -4.56 -11.78
N TYR A 52 0.80 -4.18 -11.39
CA TYR A 52 0.61 -3.27 -10.27
C TYR A 52 -0.69 -3.59 -9.53
N SER A 53 -0.78 -3.16 -8.31
CA SER A 53 -2.01 -3.21 -7.52
C SER A 53 -1.95 -2.18 -6.40
N THR A 54 -3.09 -1.67 -6.02
CA THR A 54 -3.26 -0.97 -4.75
C THR A 54 -3.15 -1.99 -3.62
N ALA A 55 -2.57 -1.59 -2.51
CA ALA A 55 -2.42 -2.40 -1.30
C ALA A 55 -2.93 -1.61 -0.08
N GLY A 56 -2.51 -2.00 1.11
CA GLY A 56 -2.83 -1.29 2.35
C GLY A 56 -4.30 -1.32 2.74
N SER A 57 -4.65 -0.42 3.63
CA SER A 57 -6.02 -0.35 4.17
C SER A 57 -7.06 0.00 3.11
N PHE A 58 -6.68 0.74 2.07
CA PHE A 58 -7.59 1.05 0.97
C PHE A 58 -8.02 -0.23 0.22
N ARG A 59 -7.09 -1.15 -0.03
CA ARG A 59 -7.42 -2.44 -0.67
C ARG A 59 -8.37 -3.26 0.19
N ARG A 60 -8.32 -3.11 1.51
CA ARG A 60 -9.22 -3.77 2.45
C ARG A 60 -10.56 -3.06 2.62
N TYR A 61 -10.85 -2.04 1.82
CA TYR A 61 -12.11 -1.27 1.84
C TYR A 61 -12.40 -0.60 3.19
N LYS A 62 -11.36 -0.12 3.89
CA LYS A 62 -11.57 0.64 5.12
C LYS A 62 -12.19 2.00 4.82
N GLU A 63 -13.13 2.41 5.66
CA GLU A 63 -13.82 3.71 5.51
C GLU A 63 -12.88 4.90 5.59
N MET A 64 -11.81 4.77 6.35
CA MET A 64 -10.78 5.79 6.51
C MET A 64 -9.40 5.17 6.31
N SER A 65 -8.55 5.85 5.59
CA SER A 65 -7.17 5.42 5.34
C SER A 65 -6.21 6.60 5.48
N LYS A 66 -5.00 6.30 5.94
CA LYS A 66 -3.97 7.32 6.13
C LYS A 66 -3.26 7.67 4.83
N ASP A 67 -2.78 6.64 4.14
CA ASP A 67 -2.00 6.75 2.91
C ASP A 67 -2.53 5.77 1.87
N LEU A 68 -2.19 6.02 0.60
CA LEU A 68 -2.36 5.02 -0.45
C LEU A 68 -1.05 4.26 -0.63
N ASP A 69 -1.16 2.94 -0.76
CA ASP A 69 -0.03 2.06 -1.03
C ASP A 69 -0.20 1.39 -2.37
N PHE A 70 0.88 1.37 -3.17
CA PHE A 70 0.91 0.69 -4.46
C PHE A 70 2.09 -0.26 -4.52
N ILE A 71 1.83 -1.44 -5.06
CA ILE A 71 2.86 -2.43 -5.38
C ILE A 71 3.02 -2.44 -6.90
N ILE A 72 4.25 -2.26 -7.37
CA ILE A 72 4.57 -2.24 -8.78
C ILE A 72 5.69 -3.24 -9.03
N SER A 73 5.46 -4.22 -9.91
CA SER A 73 6.51 -5.14 -10.31
C SER A 73 7.21 -4.65 -11.57
N THR A 74 8.52 -4.70 -11.55
CA THR A 74 9.35 -4.23 -12.65
C THR A 74 10.71 -4.90 -12.63
N SER A 75 11.29 -5.07 -13.83
CA SER A 75 12.70 -5.44 -14.01
C SER A 75 13.58 -4.20 -14.16
N GLU A 76 12.99 -3.00 -14.21
CA GLU A 76 13.68 -1.74 -14.46
C GLU A 76 13.31 -0.71 -13.38
N PRO A 77 13.68 -0.96 -12.11
CA PRO A 77 13.21 -0.11 -11.00
C PRO A 77 13.63 1.35 -11.11
N LYS A 78 14.84 1.63 -11.61
CA LYS A 78 15.30 3.02 -11.77
C LYS A 78 14.48 3.79 -12.80
N LYS A 79 14.11 3.13 -13.89
CA LYS A 79 13.29 3.73 -14.93
C LYS A 79 11.88 4.06 -14.41
N VAL A 80 11.29 3.14 -13.67
CA VAL A 80 9.97 3.35 -13.06
C VAL A 80 10.05 4.43 -11.99
N GLN A 81 11.07 4.41 -11.14
CA GLN A 81 11.30 5.44 -10.11
C GLN A 81 11.34 6.84 -10.72
N GLN A 82 12.15 7.04 -11.77
CA GLN A 82 12.28 8.34 -12.41
C GLN A 82 10.95 8.85 -12.98
N GLN A 83 10.16 7.96 -13.53
CA GLN A 83 8.82 8.32 -14.04
C GLN A 83 7.85 8.64 -12.91
N LEU A 84 7.87 7.88 -11.81
CA LEU A 84 7.03 8.14 -10.64
C LEU A 84 7.32 9.51 -10.02
N LEU A 85 8.58 9.94 -10.01
CA LEU A 85 8.96 11.25 -9.48
C LEU A 85 8.40 12.41 -10.30
N ARG A 86 7.93 12.16 -11.51
CA ARG A 86 7.30 13.15 -12.39
C ARG A 86 5.77 13.12 -12.31
N ILE A 87 5.21 12.42 -11.34
CA ILE A 87 3.75 12.33 -11.19
C ILE A 87 3.15 13.74 -11.06
N PRO A 88 2.05 14.05 -11.78
CA PRO A 88 1.35 15.32 -11.61
C PRO A 88 0.84 15.50 -10.18
N ASN A 89 0.71 16.75 -9.76
CA ASN A 89 0.20 17.12 -8.43
C ASN A 89 1.09 16.71 -7.26
N LYS A 90 2.36 16.38 -7.52
CA LYS A 90 3.30 16.12 -6.45
C LYS A 90 3.56 17.42 -5.67
N VAL A 91 3.40 17.34 -4.36
CA VAL A 91 3.69 18.43 -3.42
C VAL A 91 5.10 18.30 -2.89
N LYS A 92 5.51 17.05 -2.56
CA LYS A 92 6.75 16.80 -1.85
C LYS A 92 7.24 15.38 -2.08
N ASP A 93 8.57 15.23 -2.19
CA ASP A 93 9.25 13.95 -2.03
C ASP A 93 9.49 13.71 -0.55
N VAL A 94 8.92 12.65 0.01
CA VAL A 94 9.10 12.30 1.43
C VAL A 94 10.33 11.41 1.60
N ALA A 95 10.41 10.36 0.77
CA ALA A 95 11.55 9.45 0.73
C ALA A 95 11.68 8.87 -0.66
N VAL A 96 12.89 8.83 -1.19
CA VAL A 96 13.19 8.28 -2.50
C VAL A 96 14.29 7.23 -2.34
N GLY A 97 13.88 5.97 -2.26
CA GLY A 97 14.78 4.83 -2.19
C GLY A 97 14.74 4.02 -3.49
N ASP A 98 15.58 3.01 -3.58
CA ASP A 98 15.67 2.16 -4.78
C ASP A 98 14.42 1.30 -4.98
N THR A 99 13.76 0.91 -3.88
CA THR A 99 12.60 0.01 -3.91
C THR A 99 11.36 0.61 -3.28
N LYS A 100 11.46 1.77 -2.65
CA LYS A 100 10.32 2.45 -2.03
C LYS A 100 10.40 3.94 -2.29
N ILE A 101 9.33 4.48 -2.86
CA ILE A 101 9.18 5.91 -3.11
C ILE A 101 7.95 6.38 -2.35
N SER A 102 8.15 7.34 -1.45
CA SER A 102 7.07 7.95 -0.65
C SER A 102 6.93 9.40 -1.05
N LEU A 103 5.73 9.78 -1.50
CA LEU A 103 5.41 11.11 -1.99
C LEU A 103 4.19 11.66 -1.25
N GLU A 104 4.04 12.96 -1.28
CA GLU A 104 2.79 13.62 -0.94
C GLU A 104 2.21 14.24 -2.22
N LEU A 105 0.94 13.96 -2.48
CA LEU A 105 0.21 14.44 -3.66
C LEU A 105 -0.94 15.34 -3.24
N ALA A 106 -1.19 16.38 -4.03
CA ALA A 106 -2.35 17.23 -3.86
C ALA A 106 -3.55 16.62 -4.60
N TYR A 107 -4.67 16.50 -3.91
CA TYR A 107 -5.93 16.04 -4.48
C TYR A 107 -7.10 16.63 -3.72
N ASP A 108 -8.04 17.28 -4.43
CA ASP A 108 -9.27 17.83 -3.86
C ASP A 108 -9.02 18.69 -2.60
N ASP A 109 -8.08 19.64 -2.71
CA ASP A 109 -7.63 20.54 -1.65
C ASP A 109 -7.01 19.83 -0.43
N GLU A 110 -6.69 18.54 -0.56
CA GLU A 110 -6.01 17.76 0.47
C GLU A 110 -4.59 17.39 0.02
N THR A 111 -3.74 17.09 0.98
CA THR A 111 -2.40 16.53 0.74
C THR A 111 -2.36 15.11 1.29
N ILE A 112 -2.17 14.14 0.39
CA ILE A 112 -2.27 12.72 0.73
C ILE A 112 -0.94 12.04 0.48
N GLY A 113 -0.47 11.26 1.46
CA GLY A 113 0.72 10.42 1.30
C GLY A 113 0.46 9.22 0.41
N VAL A 114 1.41 8.94 -0.46
CA VAL A 114 1.36 7.77 -1.36
C VAL A 114 2.71 7.07 -1.33
N ASP A 115 2.68 5.77 -1.08
CA ASP A 115 3.86 4.92 -1.09
C ASP A 115 3.82 4.01 -2.31
N PHE A 116 4.92 4.00 -3.06
CA PHE A 116 5.12 3.06 -4.17
C PHE A 116 6.24 2.11 -3.79
N ARG A 117 5.95 0.81 -3.86
CA ARG A 117 6.96 -0.23 -3.64
C ARG A 117 7.23 -0.94 -4.94
N LEU A 118 8.50 -0.94 -5.32
CA LEU A 118 8.98 -1.58 -6.55
C LEU A 118 9.54 -2.95 -6.19
N ILE A 119 9.06 -3.99 -6.87
CA ILE A 119 9.42 -5.37 -6.57
C ILE A 119 9.71 -6.14 -7.85
N GLU A 120 10.57 -7.14 -7.78
CA GLU A 120 10.79 -8.06 -8.89
C GLU A 120 9.48 -8.81 -9.24
N PRO A 121 9.24 -9.12 -10.53
CA PRO A 121 7.98 -9.76 -10.93
C PRO A 121 7.66 -11.07 -10.20
N ALA A 122 8.68 -11.87 -9.88
CA ALA A 122 8.49 -13.16 -9.20
C ALA A 122 7.92 -13.03 -7.79
N ALA A 123 8.14 -11.89 -7.11
CA ALA A 123 7.71 -11.67 -5.74
C ALA A 123 6.39 -10.89 -5.64
N PHE A 124 5.79 -10.49 -6.75
CA PHE A 124 4.67 -9.56 -6.77
C PHE A 124 3.54 -9.93 -5.82
N TYR A 125 3.05 -11.17 -5.88
CA TYR A 125 1.90 -11.58 -5.05
C TYR A 125 2.24 -11.69 -3.57
N HIS A 126 3.47 -12.04 -3.24
CA HIS A 126 3.94 -12.06 -1.85
C HIS A 126 4.03 -10.65 -1.28
N THR A 127 4.55 -9.71 -2.07
CA THR A 127 4.62 -8.31 -1.68
C THR A 127 3.22 -7.71 -1.54
N LEU A 128 2.33 -8.00 -2.48
CA LEU A 128 0.94 -7.54 -2.43
C LEU A 128 0.23 -8.06 -1.18
N GLN A 129 0.33 -9.35 -0.89
CA GLN A 129 -0.29 -9.95 0.30
C GLN A 129 0.26 -9.32 1.58
N HIS A 130 1.59 -9.18 1.65
CA HIS A 130 2.26 -8.62 2.84
C HIS A 130 1.80 -7.19 3.14
N PHE A 131 1.80 -6.31 2.13
CA PHE A 131 1.43 -4.90 2.31
C PHE A 131 -0.06 -4.61 2.27
N THR A 132 -0.88 -5.59 1.91
CA THR A 132 -2.33 -5.48 2.09
C THR A 132 -2.70 -5.57 3.57
N GLY A 133 -2.00 -6.39 4.34
CA GLY A 133 -2.24 -6.59 5.77
C GLY A 133 -3.58 -7.31 6.01
N SER A 134 -4.23 -7.10 7.11
CA SER A 134 -3.80 -6.25 8.22
C SER A 134 -2.54 -6.81 8.90
N LYS A 135 -2.03 -6.05 9.87
CA LYS A 135 -0.92 -6.52 10.70
C LYS A 135 -1.27 -7.84 11.41
N ASP A 136 -2.44 -7.90 12.02
CA ASP A 136 -2.91 -9.09 12.74
C ASP A 136 -3.18 -10.27 11.80
N HIS A 137 -3.70 -10.00 10.61
CA HIS A 137 -3.84 -11.02 9.56
C HIS A 137 -2.48 -11.64 9.22
N ASN A 138 -1.46 -10.81 9.03
CA ASN A 138 -0.10 -11.27 8.71
C ASN A 138 0.55 -12.04 9.86
N ILE A 139 0.23 -11.70 11.11
CA ILE A 139 0.68 -12.47 12.27
C ILE A 139 0.17 -13.91 12.18
N ARG A 140 -1.09 -14.13 11.81
CA ARG A 140 -1.65 -15.47 11.63
C ARG A 140 -0.96 -16.23 10.49
N ILE A 141 -0.70 -15.57 9.38
CA ILE A 141 0.06 -16.22 8.29
C ILE A 141 1.44 -16.65 8.75
N ARG A 142 2.13 -15.80 9.51
CA ARG A 142 3.45 -16.16 10.06
C ARG A 142 3.37 -17.33 11.05
N GLN A 143 2.30 -17.43 11.83
CA GLN A 143 2.08 -18.57 12.71
C GLN A 143 1.88 -19.86 11.92
N LEU A 144 1.11 -19.81 10.84
CA LEU A 144 0.91 -20.97 9.96
C LEU A 144 2.23 -21.40 9.31
N ALA A 145 3.04 -20.44 8.87
CA ALA A 145 4.36 -20.71 8.31
C ALA A 145 5.29 -21.35 9.34
N LYS A 146 5.31 -20.81 10.56
CA LYS A 146 6.15 -21.34 11.65
C LYS A 146 5.80 -22.79 11.98
N ALA A 147 4.53 -23.16 11.96
CA ALA A 147 4.10 -24.54 12.16
C ALA A 147 4.63 -25.51 11.10
N ARG A 148 5.08 -24.99 9.96
CA ARG A 148 5.66 -25.75 8.84
C ARG A 148 7.19 -25.57 8.76
N ASP A 149 7.80 -24.95 9.75
CA ASP A 149 9.22 -24.55 9.75
C ASP A 149 9.59 -23.67 8.56
N GLU A 150 8.67 -22.80 8.18
CA GLU A 150 8.82 -21.85 7.08
C GLU A 150 8.78 -20.41 7.61
N LYS A 151 9.31 -19.48 6.84
CA LYS A 151 9.26 -18.03 7.13
C LYS A 151 8.65 -17.28 5.96
N VAL A 152 7.67 -16.45 6.24
CA VAL A 152 7.01 -15.59 5.25
C VAL A 152 7.64 -14.21 5.29
N SER A 153 7.90 -13.67 4.11
CA SER A 153 8.33 -12.29 3.93
C SER A 153 7.60 -11.67 2.72
N GLU A 154 7.87 -10.41 2.47
CA GLU A 154 7.37 -9.73 1.27
C GLU A 154 7.95 -10.30 -0.03
N TYR A 155 9.04 -11.09 0.05
CA TYR A 155 9.71 -11.69 -1.10
C TYR A 155 9.24 -13.10 -1.42
N GLY A 156 8.63 -13.78 -0.48
CA GLY A 156 8.19 -15.16 -0.66
C GLY A 156 8.21 -15.96 0.63
N ILE A 157 8.19 -17.27 0.49
CA ILE A 157 8.18 -18.22 1.60
C ILE A 157 9.52 -18.94 1.64
N GLU A 158 10.30 -18.67 2.68
CA GLU A 158 11.55 -19.37 2.92
C GLU A 158 11.25 -20.74 3.52
N GLN A 159 11.62 -21.81 2.81
CA GLN A 159 11.39 -23.19 3.22
C GLN A 159 12.53 -23.72 4.09
N GLN A 160 12.33 -24.90 4.70
CA GLN A 160 13.31 -25.51 5.59
C GLN A 160 14.69 -25.71 4.95
N ASP A 161 14.72 -25.99 3.65
CA ASP A 161 15.96 -26.19 2.89
C ASP A 161 16.63 -24.88 2.47
N GLY A 162 16.11 -23.74 2.90
CA GLY A 162 16.62 -22.42 2.56
C GLY A 162 16.16 -21.90 1.22
N LYS A 163 15.36 -22.63 0.47
CA LYS A 163 14.82 -22.17 -0.80
C LYS A 163 13.71 -21.17 -0.58
N LEU A 164 13.69 -20.14 -1.42
CA LEU A 164 12.63 -19.14 -1.43
C LEU A 164 11.55 -19.58 -2.43
N LEU A 165 10.37 -19.94 -1.90
CA LEU A 165 9.22 -20.28 -2.72
C LEU A 165 8.50 -18.99 -3.11
N GLN A 166 8.35 -18.78 -4.41
CA GLN A 166 7.64 -17.61 -4.96
C GLN A 166 6.46 -18.09 -5.78
N LEU A 167 5.27 -17.90 -5.24
CA LEU A 167 4.02 -18.35 -5.84
C LEU A 167 3.43 -17.24 -6.73
N GLN A 168 2.64 -17.63 -7.73
CA GLN A 168 2.21 -16.73 -8.80
C GLN A 168 0.75 -16.29 -8.66
N SER A 169 0.17 -16.44 -7.47
CA SER A 169 -1.14 -15.87 -7.12
C SER A 169 -1.29 -15.80 -5.61
N GLU A 170 -2.16 -14.91 -5.14
CA GLU A 170 -2.50 -14.88 -3.71
C GLU A 170 -3.19 -16.18 -3.28
N GLU A 171 -4.08 -16.70 -4.12
CA GLU A 171 -4.77 -17.97 -3.87
C GLU A 171 -3.78 -19.10 -3.60
N ALA A 172 -2.71 -19.18 -4.41
CA ALA A 172 -1.67 -20.18 -4.23
C ALA A 172 -0.93 -20.03 -2.89
N ILE A 173 -0.73 -18.79 -2.43
CA ILE A 173 -0.11 -18.52 -1.12
C ILE A 173 -0.98 -19.06 0.01
N TYR A 174 -2.28 -18.77 -0.01
CA TYR A 174 -3.22 -19.27 1.01
C TYR A 174 -3.36 -20.79 0.96
N HIS A 175 -3.47 -21.36 -0.23
CA HIS A 175 -3.55 -22.83 -0.40
C HIS A 175 -2.29 -23.54 0.08
N HIS A 176 -1.12 -22.91 -0.05
CA HIS A 176 0.13 -23.45 0.49
C HIS A 176 0.03 -23.69 1.99
N PHE A 177 -0.69 -22.82 2.72
CA PHE A 177 -0.91 -22.95 4.16
C PHE A 177 -2.18 -23.73 4.50
N GLY A 178 -2.84 -24.34 3.52
CA GLY A 178 -4.05 -25.14 3.73
C GLY A 178 -5.30 -24.30 4.00
N VAL A 179 -5.33 -23.06 3.58
CA VAL A 179 -6.42 -22.12 3.80
C VAL A 179 -6.97 -21.65 2.45
N ASP A 180 -8.28 -21.46 2.35
CA ASP A 180 -8.86 -20.79 1.18
C ASP A 180 -8.49 -19.32 1.17
N TRP A 181 -8.45 -18.74 -0.05
CA TRP A 181 -8.16 -17.31 -0.21
C TRP A 181 -9.15 -16.46 0.59
N ILE A 182 -8.60 -15.54 1.36
CA ILE A 182 -9.39 -14.61 2.16
C ILE A 182 -9.44 -13.26 1.46
N ALA A 183 -10.64 -12.78 1.15
CA ALA A 183 -10.82 -11.50 0.49
C ALA A 183 -10.19 -10.36 1.32
N PRO A 184 -9.57 -9.36 0.68
CA PRO A 184 -8.91 -8.27 1.41
C PRO A 184 -9.78 -7.58 2.45
N ALA A 185 -11.08 -7.39 2.15
CA ALA A 185 -12.02 -6.76 3.09
C ALA A 185 -12.20 -7.55 4.40
N MET A 186 -11.89 -8.84 4.38
CA MET A 186 -12.02 -9.74 5.53
C MET A 186 -10.72 -9.91 6.32
N ARG A 187 -9.62 -9.33 5.86
CA ARG A 187 -8.30 -9.45 6.49
C ARG A 187 -8.16 -8.44 7.62
N GLU A 188 -8.60 -8.81 8.82
CA GLU A 188 -8.68 -7.88 9.94
C GLU A 188 -7.85 -8.30 11.16
N ASP A 189 -8.46 -9.01 12.09
CA ASP A 189 -7.87 -9.30 13.41
C ASP A 189 -7.25 -10.72 13.52
N GLY A 190 -7.28 -11.47 12.45
CA GLY A 190 -6.79 -12.86 12.41
C GLY A 190 -7.87 -13.90 12.66
N SER A 191 -9.03 -13.52 13.17
CA SER A 191 -10.14 -14.46 13.39
C SER A 191 -10.73 -15.03 12.10
N GLU A 192 -10.48 -14.36 10.98
CA GLU A 192 -10.93 -14.78 9.66
C GLU A 192 -10.35 -16.13 9.23
N PHE A 193 -9.21 -16.54 9.81
CA PHE A 193 -8.63 -17.86 9.57
C PHE A 193 -9.37 -18.99 10.29
N ASP A 194 -10.13 -18.65 11.29
CA ASP A 194 -10.85 -19.63 12.14
C ASP A 194 -12.31 -19.79 11.71
N LYS A 195 -12.78 -19.00 10.74
CA LYS A 195 -14.14 -19.06 10.23
C LYS A 195 -14.24 -20.13 9.15
N ASP A 196 -15.25 -20.99 9.28
CA ASP A 196 -15.63 -21.88 8.20
C ASP A 196 -16.39 -21.07 7.14
N LEU A 197 -15.75 -20.86 6.00
CA LEU A 197 -16.34 -20.09 4.91
C LEU A 197 -17.64 -20.71 4.38
N SER A 198 -17.83 -22.02 4.54
CA SER A 198 -19.07 -22.69 4.14
C SER A 198 -20.26 -22.24 4.98
N GLN A 199 -20.05 -21.87 6.24
CA GLN A 199 -21.09 -21.34 7.11
C GLN A 199 -21.47 -19.90 6.77
N ILE A 200 -20.55 -19.12 6.21
CA ILE A 200 -20.80 -17.75 5.80
C ILE A 200 -21.67 -17.70 4.54
N ILE A 201 -21.49 -18.66 3.64
CA ILE A 201 -22.24 -18.74 2.37
C ILE A 201 -23.70 -19.19 2.60
N GLN A 202 -23.98 -19.90 3.70
CA GLN A 202 -25.34 -20.36 4.05
C GLN A 202 -26.19 -19.30 4.75
N LEU A 203 -25.61 -18.17 5.10
CA LEU A 203 -26.33 -17.05 5.70
C LEU A 203 -26.72 -16.02 4.64
#